data_7f1354b42c4a7acd42b70ef61b91478f
#
_entry.id   7f1354b42c4a7acd42b70ef61b91478f
#
_cell.length_a   1.000
_cell.length_b   1.000
_cell.length_c   1.000
_cell.angle_alpha   90.00
_cell.angle_beta   90.00
_cell.angle_gamma   90.00
#
_symmetry.space_group_name_H-M   'P 1'
#
loop_
_entity.id
_entity.type
_entity.pdbx_description
1 polymer ?
#
loop_
_entity_poly.entity_id
_entity_poly.type
_entity_poly.pdbx_seq_one_letter_code
_entity_poly.pdbx_strand_id
1 'polypeptide(L)'
;MINVTKADGSKQPFEKSKIVRTCLRMKAGKDAAEEIADKMERRLYEGIRTKQILKMIFSYLGEYKPELKHQIGLREAVCLLRPKPDFEQFIGLLLKTEGYDVEMNRILAGKCIEHEIDAIAKKDNETLYVEAKHHYQPHSYTGVGVFLEAQATLEDLNDDKNNFTKAVVVTNAKLSEHAKVYAGCKNIGAMGWRYPEGKSLELMIEDNKLYPVTLIKGLDSTLLARLGDNGIILVEQLVRYGVEKLNKLTKVSKSKLKEIFNKANEIL
;
A
#
# COMPACT_ATOMS: atom_id res chain seq x y z
N MET A 1 -31.98 -5.16 12.88
CA MET A 1 -30.89 -4.81 11.93
C MET A 1 -29.62 -4.66 12.77
N ILE A 2 -28.55 -5.40 12.49
CA ILE A 2 -27.33 -5.38 13.30
C ILE A 2 -26.48 -4.17 12.89
N ASN A 3 -25.91 -3.43 13.86
CA ASN A 3 -24.94 -2.38 13.59
C ASN A 3 -23.52 -2.89 13.78
N VAL A 4 -22.62 -2.44 12.95
CA VAL A 4 -21.17 -2.70 13.04
C VAL A 4 -20.42 -1.46 13.49
N THR A 5 -19.37 -1.65 14.29
CA THR A 5 -18.51 -0.56 14.78
C THR A 5 -17.29 -0.43 13.88
N LYS A 6 -17.10 0.77 13.31
CA LYS A 6 -15.93 1.13 12.50
C LYS A 6 -14.68 1.36 13.37
N ALA A 7 -13.52 1.52 12.71
CA ALA A 7 -12.27 1.81 13.39
C ALA A 7 -12.25 3.17 14.12
N ASP A 8 -13.01 4.15 13.63
CA ASP A 8 -13.22 5.47 14.25
C ASP A 8 -14.25 5.47 15.38
N GLY A 9 -14.80 4.29 15.75
CA GLY A 9 -15.83 4.14 16.78
C GLY A 9 -17.26 4.41 16.29
N SER A 10 -17.46 4.94 15.09
CA SER A 10 -18.80 5.17 14.55
C SER A 10 -19.54 3.86 14.26
N LYS A 11 -20.87 3.87 14.40
CA LYS A 11 -21.73 2.72 14.09
C LYS A 11 -22.40 2.92 12.74
N GLN A 12 -22.57 1.83 12.01
CA GLN A 12 -23.36 1.80 10.77
C GLN A 12 -24.11 0.49 10.64
N PRO A 13 -25.26 0.45 9.94
CA PRO A 13 -25.94 -0.78 9.63
C PRO A 13 -25.04 -1.77 8.91
N PHE A 14 -25.19 -3.04 9.25
CA PHE A 14 -24.53 -4.13 8.52
C PHE A 14 -25.11 -4.24 7.11
N GLU A 15 -24.24 -4.39 6.14
CA GLU A 15 -24.59 -4.60 4.72
C GLU A 15 -23.83 -5.83 4.19
N LYS A 16 -24.56 -6.91 3.91
CA LYS A 16 -24.03 -8.16 3.34
C LYS A 16 -23.24 -7.92 2.06
N SER A 17 -23.71 -7.02 1.20
CA SER A 17 -23.05 -6.65 -0.04
C SER A 17 -21.60 -6.16 0.14
N LYS A 18 -21.26 -5.59 1.28
CA LYS A 18 -19.89 -5.17 1.62
C LYS A 18 -18.96 -6.35 1.85
N ILE A 19 -19.49 -7.45 2.43
CA ILE A 19 -18.72 -8.71 2.58
C ILE A 19 -18.47 -9.31 1.20
N VAL A 20 -19.53 -9.49 0.39
CA VAL A 20 -19.42 -10.03 -0.96
C VAL A 20 -18.38 -9.26 -1.79
N ARG A 21 -18.48 -7.92 -1.82
CA ARG A 21 -17.48 -7.07 -2.51
C ARG A 21 -16.06 -7.24 -1.97
N THR A 22 -15.90 -7.49 -0.68
CA THR A 22 -14.58 -7.72 -0.09
C THR A 22 -14.00 -9.06 -0.54
N CYS A 23 -14.81 -10.12 -0.53
CA CYS A 23 -14.43 -11.45 -1.01
C CYS A 23 -14.07 -11.42 -2.50
N LEU A 24 -14.88 -10.75 -3.34
CA LEU A 24 -14.61 -10.61 -4.78
C LEU A 24 -13.30 -9.86 -5.06
N ARG A 25 -13.00 -8.79 -4.30
CA ARG A 25 -11.70 -8.09 -4.40
C ARG A 25 -10.52 -8.98 -4.03
N MET A 26 -10.74 -9.91 -3.10
CA MET A 26 -9.76 -10.95 -2.76
C MET A 26 -9.76 -12.10 -3.78
N LYS A 27 -10.31 -11.86 -4.97
CA LYS A 27 -10.38 -12.81 -6.09
C LYS A 27 -11.09 -14.12 -5.75
N ALA A 28 -12.04 -14.09 -4.80
CA ALA A 28 -12.95 -15.21 -4.56
C ALA A 28 -13.94 -15.33 -5.73
N GLY A 29 -14.35 -16.54 -6.07
CA GLY A 29 -15.48 -16.75 -6.99
C GLY A 29 -16.78 -16.17 -6.41
N LYS A 30 -17.73 -15.80 -7.27
CA LYS A 30 -18.99 -15.18 -6.86
C LYS A 30 -19.77 -16.05 -5.88
N ASP A 31 -19.88 -17.33 -6.17
CA ASP A 31 -20.62 -18.30 -5.33
C ASP A 31 -19.96 -18.44 -3.94
N ALA A 32 -18.65 -18.56 -3.90
CA ALA A 32 -17.89 -18.59 -2.65
C ALA A 32 -18.02 -17.28 -1.84
N ALA A 33 -18.06 -16.13 -2.53
CA ALA A 33 -18.23 -14.85 -1.86
C ALA A 33 -19.62 -14.70 -1.22
N GLU A 34 -20.67 -15.18 -1.88
CA GLU A 34 -22.04 -15.18 -1.37
C GLU A 34 -22.19 -16.19 -0.20
N GLU A 35 -21.66 -17.40 -0.34
CA GLU A 35 -21.67 -18.42 0.72
C GLU A 35 -20.97 -17.94 1.99
N ILE A 36 -19.79 -17.30 1.84
CA ILE A 36 -19.07 -16.70 2.97
C ILE A 36 -19.90 -15.60 3.62
N ALA A 37 -20.54 -14.75 2.83
CA ALA A 37 -21.38 -13.67 3.36
C ALA A 37 -22.57 -14.23 4.15
N ASP A 38 -23.18 -15.33 3.69
CA ASP A 38 -24.26 -16.03 4.40
C ASP A 38 -23.81 -16.68 5.70
N LYS A 39 -22.68 -17.38 5.67
CA LYS A 39 -22.06 -17.96 6.88
C LYS A 39 -21.73 -16.89 7.92
N MET A 40 -21.24 -15.73 7.46
CA MET A 40 -20.89 -14.62 8.35
C MET A 40 -22.11 -13.96 8.96
N GLU A 41 -23.16 -13.68 8.17
CA GLU A 41 -24.39 -13.04 8.65
C GLU A 41 -24.99 -13.76 9.85
N ARG A 42 -24.93 -15.10 9.88
CA ARG A 42 -25.41 -15.93 10.99
C ARG A 42 -24.56 -15.83 12.28
N ARG A 43 -23.34 -15.28 12.20
CA ARG A 43 -22.39 -15.16 13.32
C ARG A 43 -22.18 -13.73 13.80
N LEU A 44 -22.82 -12.77 13.15
CA LEU A 44 -22.71 -11.38 13.54
C LEU A 44 -23.54 -11.10 14.80
N TYR A 45 -23.07 -10.15 15.58
CA TYR A 45 -23.75 -9.64 16.77
C TYR A 45 -23.70 -8.10 16.79
N GLU A 46 -24.58 -7.48 17.56
CA GLU A 46 -24.66 -6.01 17.67
C GLU A 46 -23.33 -5.41 18.13
N GLY A 47 -22.83 -4.42 17.42
CA GLY A 47 -21.60 -3.70 17.74
C GLY A 47 -20.29 -4.41 17.33
N ILE A 48 -20.35 -5.55 16.60
CA ILE A 48 -19.14 -6.22 16.11
C ILE A 48 -18.23 -5.25 15.35
N ARG A 49 -16.93 -5.31 15.64
CA ARG A 49 -15.95 -4.41 14.99
C ARG A 49 -15.63 -4.86 13.57
N THR A 50 -15.52 -3.91 12.64
CA THR A 50 -15.16 -4.21 11.24
C THR A 50 -13.83 -4.96 11.10
N LYS A 51 -12.87 -4.76 12.03
CA LYS A 51 -11.62 -5.55 12.08
C LYS A 51 -11.89 -7.05 12.38
N GLN A 52 -12.86 -7.37 13.21
CA GLN A 52 -13.25 -8.77 13.50
C GLN A 52 -13.93 -9.39 12.28
N ILE A 53 -14.83 -8.64 11.61
CA ILE A 53 -15.46 -9.06 10.36
C ILE A 53 -14.38 -9.39 9.31
N LEU A 54 -13.38 -8.53 9.14
CA LEU A 54 -12.30 -8.79 8.19
C LEU A 54 -11.51 -10.06 8.54
N LYS A 55 -11.19 -10.29 9.82
CA LYS A 55 -10.54 -11.54 10.26
C LYS A 55 -11.38 -12.78 9.94
N MET A 56 -12.70 -12.69 10.11
CA MET A 56 -13.61 -13.79 9.76
C MET A 56 -13.61 -14.05 8.25
N ILE A 57 -13.62 -12.98 7.42
CA ILE A 57 -13.49 -13.10 5.95
C ILE A 57 -12.22 -13.87 5.59
N PHE A 58 -11.05 -13.48 6.13
CA PHE A 58 -9.80 -14.19 5.89
C PHE A 58 -9.84 -15.65 6.33
N SER A 59 -10.48 -15.95 7.47
CA SER A 59 -10.62 -17.32 7.96
C SER A 59 -11.42 -18.19 6.99
N TYR A 60 -12.58 -17.70 6.54
CA TYR A 60 -13.42 -18.44 5.60
C TYR A 60 -12.82 -18.52 4.21
N LEU A 61 -12.24 -17.43 3.70
CA LEU A 61 -11.55 -17.45 2.41
C LEU A 61 -10.37 -18.40 2.41
N GLY A 62 -9.68 -18.57 3.53
CA GLY A 62 -8.59 -19.53 3.67
C GLY A 62 -9.01 -20.99 3.50
N GLU A 63 -10.31 -21.32 3.56
CA GLU A 63 -10.84 -22.64 3.20
C GLU A 63 -10.85 -22.86 1.68
N TYR A 64 -11.07 -21.80 0.91
CA TYR A 64 -11.12 -21.80 -0.55
C TYR A 64 -9.79 -21.39 -1.20
N LYS A 65 -8.99 -20.61 -0.47
CA LYS A 65 -7.69 -20.06 -0.91
C LYS A 65 -6.68 -20.20 0.23
N PRO A 66 -5.96 -21.32 0.31
CA PRO A 66 -4.99 -21.58 1.38
C PRO A 66 -3.91 -20.50 1.54
N GLU A 67 -3.50 -19.87 0.44
CA GLU A 67 -2.53 -18.76 0.42
C GLU A 67 -2.94 -17.58 1.31
N LEU A 68 -4.23 -17.31 1.46
CA LEU A 68 -4.75 -16.23 2.31
C LEU A 68 -4.54 -16.47 3.80
N LYS A 69 -4.28 -17.72 4.22
CA LYS A 69 -3.97 -18.04 5.62
C LYS A 69 -2.64 -17.42 6.08
N HIS A 70 -1.74 -17.20 5.14
CA HIS A 70 -0.39 -16.70 5.38
C HIS A 70 -0.25 -15.19 5.19
N GLN A 71 -1.36 -14.51 4.91
CA GLN A 71 -1.38 -13.06 4.65
C GLN A 71 -2.12 -12.29 5.76
N ILE A 72 -1.79 -11.02 5.88
CA ILE A 72 -2.61 -10.00 6.55
C ILE A 72 -3.36 -9.19 5.50
N GLY A 73 -4.22 -8.25 5.91
CA GLY A 73 -4.87 -7.36 4.93
C GLY A 73 -3.86 -6.51 4.16
N LEU A 74 -3.97 -6.45 2.83
CA LEU A 74 -3.02 -5.71 1.98
C LEU A 74 -2.82 -4.26 2.44
N ARG A 75 -3.90 -3.57 2.81
CA ARG A 75 -3.82 -2.21 3.31
C ARG A 75 -3.05 -2.11 4.62
N GLU A 76 -3.27 -3.05 5.55
CA GLU A 76 -2.52 -3.14 6.80
C GLU A 76 -1.04 -3.42 6.51
N ALA A 77 -0.75 -4.29 5.54
CA ALA A 77 0.61 -4.60 5.13
C ALA A 77 1.36 -3.35 4.63
N VAL A 78 0.75 -2.55 3.76
CA VAL A 78 1.38 -1.31 3.28
C VAL A 78 1.58 -0.30 4.41
N CYS A 79 0.67 -0.25 5.40
CA CYS A 79 0.82 0.61 6.58
C CYS A 79 1.95 0.17 7.53
N LEU A 80 2.42 -1.07 7.44
CA LEU A 80 3.54 -1.59 8.23
C LEU A 80 4.92 -1.34 7.60
N LEU A 81 4.99 -0.86 6.38
CA LEU A 81 6.24 -0.37 5.80
C LEU A 81 6.74 0.84 6.60
N ARG A 82 8.04 0.99 6.76
CA ARG A 82 8.61 2.23 7.30
C ARG A 82 8.39 3.37 6.30
N PRO A 83 8.08 4.60 6.73
CA PRO A 83 7.94 5.74 5.81
C PRO A 83 9.18 5.89 4.93
N LYS A 84 10.35 5.94 5.54
CA LYS A 84 11.69 5.97 4.92
C LYS A 84 12.53 4.79 5.43
N PRO A 85 13.23 4.10 4.56
CA PRO A 85 13.22 4.22 3.10
C PRO A 85 12.17 3.32 2.42
N ASP A 86 11.44 2.42 3.16
CA ASP A 86 10.71 1.29 2.61
C ASP A 86 9.53 1.72 1.73
N PHE A 87 8.69 2.66 2.20
CA PHE A 87 7.53 3.11 1.44
C PHE A 87 7.95 3.95 0.23
N GLU A 88 8.96 4.80 0.35
CA GLU A 88 9.51 5.54 -0.79
C GLU A 88 10.02 4.59 -1.87
N GLN A 89 10.84 3.59 -1.50
CA GLN A 89 11.33 2.56 -2.42
C GLN A 89 10.17 1.77 -3.04
N PHE A 90 9.14 1.46 -2.25
CA PHE A 90 7.94 0.79 -2.73
C PHE A 90 7.25 1.60 -3.84
N ILE A 91 7.09 2.92 -3.65
CA ILE A 91 6.52 3.80 -4.66
C ILE A 91 7.45 3.89 -5.88
N GLY A 92 8.77 3.94 -5.67
CA GLY A 92 9.74 3.90 -6.79
C GLY A 92 9.60 2.63 -7.64
N LEU A 93 9.42 1.45 -7.01
CA LEU A 93 9.19 0.19 -7.73
C LEU A 93 7.85 0.21 -8.50
N LEU A 94 6.81 0.75 -7.88
CA LEU A 94 5.50 0.90 -8.53
C LEU A 94 5.59 1.79 -9.78
N LEU A 95 6.31 2.90 -9.71
CA LEU A 95 6.51 3.77 -10.86
C LEU A 95 7.33 3.09 -11.98
N LYS A 96 8.30 2.26 -11.61
CA LYS A 96 9.06 1.45 -12.59
C LYS A 96 8.18 0.45 -13.34
N THR A 97 7.17 -0.15 -12.70
CA THR A 97 6.22 -1.03 -13.41
C THR A 97 5.33 -0.27 -14.39
N GLU A 98 5.14 1.04 -14.18
CA GLU A 98 4.45 1.92 -15.14
C GLU A 98 5.38 2.40 -16.28
N GLY A 99 6.63 1.96 -16.30
CA GLY A 99 7.60 2.26 -17.34
C GLY A 99 8.37 3.56 -17.14
N TYR A 100 8.37 4.13 -15.93
CA TYR A 100 9.20 5.27 -15.59
C TYR A 100 10.63 4.84 -15.26
N ASP A 101 11.61 5.63 -15.70
CA ASP A 101 12.93 5.65 -15.08
C ASP A 101 12.87 6.46 -13.79
N VAL A 102 13.38 5.91 -12.67
CA VAL A 102 13.15 6.47 -11.34
C VAL A 102 14.47 6.66 -10.60
N GLU A 103 14.76 7.92 -10.24
CA GLU A 103 15.81 8.31 -9.31
C GLU A 103 15.20 8.55 -7.92
N MET A 104 15.82 8.00 -6.86
CA MET A 104 15.30 8.08 -5.49
C MET A 104 16.12 9.03 -4.63
N ASN A 105 15.45 9.68 -3.68
CA ASN A 105 16.06 10.43 -2.57
C ASN A 105 17.11 11.45 -3.06
N ARG A 106 16.68 12.41 -3.89
CA ARG A 106 17.54 13.46 -4.43
C ARG A 106 17.36 14.76 -3.66
N ILE A 107 18.45 15.45 -3.41
CA ILE A 107 18.40 16.85 -2.95
C ILE A 107 18.63 17.71 -4.18
N LEU A 108 17.69 18.60 -4.46
CA LEU A 108 17.74 19.52 -5.58
C LEU A 108 17.68 20.97 -5.08
N ALA A 109 18.47 21.83 -5.68
CA ALA A 109 18.35 23.26 -5.47
C ALA A 109 17.06 23.78 -6.11
N GLY A 110 16.25 24.50 -5.34
CA GLY A 110 15.24 25.39 -5.84
C GLY A 110 15.80 26.81 -5.95
N LYS A 111 14.98 27.75 -6.38
CA LYS A 111 15.34 29.17 -6.43
C LYS A 111 15.60 29.74 -5.04
N CYS A 112 14.80 29.34 -4.06
CA CYS A 112 14.85 29.86 -2.69
C CYS A 112 15.62 28.95 -1.75
N ILE A 113 15.37 27.64 -1.79
CA ILE A 113 15.94 26.65 -0.87
C ILE A 113 16.22 25.31 -1.57
N GLU A 114 16.97 24.43 -0.89
CA GLU A 114 17.10 23.02 -1.31
C GLU A 114 15.89 22.22 -0.86
N HIS A 115 15.46 21.28 -1.71
CA HIS A 115 14.36 20.36 -1.45
C HIS A 115 14.84 18.91 -1.49
N GLU A 116 14.46 18.11 -0.49
CA GLU A 116 14.56 16.66 -0.55
C GLU A 116 13.39 16.12 -1.38
N ILE A 117 13.69 15.33 -2.40
CA ILE A 117 12.73 14.76 -3.35
C ILE A 117 12.71 13.25 -3.15
N ASP A 118 11.57 12.69 -2.77
CA ASP A 118 11.43 11.24 -2.54
C ASP A 118 11.70 10.43 -3.80
N ALA A 119 11.14 10.85 -4.94
CA ALA A 119 11.47 10.27 -6.24
C ALA A 119 11.31 11.26 -7.41
N ILE A 120 12.18 11.10 -8.41
CA ILE A 120 12.04 11.73 -9.71
C ILE A 120 11.72 10.64 -10.71
N ALA A 121 10.59 10.73 -11.41
CA ALA A 121 10.17 9.73 -12.38
C ALA A 121 10.12 10.33 -13.79
N LYS A 122 10.87 9.72 -14.72
CA LYS A 122 11.00 10.19 -16.11
C LYS A 122 10.45 9.17 -17.08
N LYS A 123 9.59 9.61 -17.99
CA LYS A 123 9.05 8.78 -19.06
C LYS A 123 8.69 9.67 -20.24
N ASP A 124 9.18 9.34 -21.42
CA ASP A 124 8.97 10.12 -22.62
C ASP A 124 9.34 11.61 -22.41
N ASN A 125 8.39 12.52 -22.56
CA ASN A 125 8.57 13.95 -22.31
C ASN A 125 8.07 14.38 -20.91
N GLU A 126 7.77 13.45 -20.02
CA GLU A 126 7.27 13.74 -18.68
C GLU A 126 8.38 13.55 -17.64
N THR A 127 8.57 14.55 -16.79
CA THR A 127 9.44 14.48 -15.61
C THR A 127 8.59 14.84 -14.40
N LEU A 128 8.38 13.86 -13.53
CA LEU A 128 7.55 14.00 -12.34
C LEU A 128 8.40 14.26 -11.09
N TYR A 129 8.02 15.26 -10.29
CA TYR A 129 8.37 15.33 -8.88
C TYR A 129 7.38 14.48 -8.08
N VAL A 130 7.86 13.50 -7.35
CA VAL A 130 7.01 12.56 -6.61
C VAL A 130 7.23 12.70 -5.11
N GLU A 131 6.13 12.94 -4.39
CA GLU A 131 6.03 12.99 -2.93
C GLU A 131 5.31 11.75 -2.42
N ALA A 132 5.96 10.97 -1.55
CA ALA A 132 5.44 9.71 -0.99
C ALA A 132 4.98 9.89 0.46
N LYS A 133 3.68 10.08 0.68
CA LYS A 133 3.11 10.32 2.02
C LYS A 133 2.61 9.04 2.67
N HIS A 134 3.35 8.52 3.64
CA HIS A 134 2.99 7.32 4.39
C HIS A 134 2.15 7.62 5.64
N HIS A 135 1.22 6.72 5.96
CA HIS A 135 0.45 6.71 7.21
C HIS A 135 0.48 5.32 7.84
N TYR A 136 0.77 5.25 9.13
CA TYR A 136 0.78 3.98 9.89
C TYR A 136 -0.62 3.39 10.12
N GLN A 137 -1.66 4.23 10.08
CA GLN A 137 -3.03 3.79 10.34
C GLN A 137 -3.83 3.62 9.04
N PRO A 138 -4.43 2.45 8.79
CA PRO A 138 -5.15 2.15 7.54
C PRO A 138 -6.34 3.07 7.24
N HIS A 139 -6.89 3.76 8.23
CA HIS A 139 -8.07 4.61 8.06
C HIS A 139 -7.78 6.11 8.04
N SER A 140 -6.50 6.48 8.01
CA SER A 140 -6.05 7.86 7.88
C SER A 140 -6.48 8.51 6.56
N TYR A 141 -6.46 9.84 6.58
CA TYR A 141 -6.67 10.68 5.41
C TYR A 141 -5.45 11.57 5.18
N THR A 142 -5.05 11.71 3.93
CA THR A 142 -4.11 12.74 3.49
C THR A 142 -4.92 13.99 3.13
N GLY A 143 -4.65 15.08 3.84
CA GLY A 143 -5.31 16.37 3.66
C GLY A 143 -4.70 17.21 2.56
N VAL A 144 -5.28 18.38 2.32
CA VAL A 144 -4.83 19.34 1.29
C VAL A 144 -3.41 19.88 1.57
N GLY A 145 -2.96 19.94 2.83
CA GLY A 145 -1.64 20.50 3.19
C GLY A 145 -0.48 19.90 2.40
N VAL A 146 -0.43 18.56 2.25
CA VAL A 146 0.61 17.87 1.45
C VAL A 146 0.62 18.35 -0.02
N PHE A 147 -0.55 18.64 -0.58
CA PHE A 147 -0.66 19.11 -1.96
C PHE A 147 -0.28 20.59 -2.10
N LEU A 148 -0.51 21.41 -1.06
CA LEU A 148 -0.04 22.78 -1.00
C LEU A 148 1.49 22.81 -0.93
N GLU A 149 2.09 21.98 -0.08
CA GLU A 149 3.54 21.81 0.04
C GLU A 149 4.14 21.34 -1.30
N ALA A 150 3.57 20.30 -1.93
CA ALA A 150 4.03 19.80 -3.21
C ALA A 150 3.95 20.84 -4.33
N GLN A 151 2.93 21.70 -4.33
CA GLN A 151 2.81 22.78 -5.29
C GLN A 151 3.89 23.85 -5.08
N ALA A 152 4.10 24.27 -3.83
CA ALA A 152 5.13 25.28 -3.52
C ALA A 152 6.53 24.76 -3.84
N THR A 153 6.83 23.49 -3.52
CA THR A 153 8.09 22.83 -3.87
C THR A 153 8.28 22.77 -5.39
N LEU A 154 7.24 22.40 -6.16
CA LEU A 154 7.30 22.36 -7.61
C LEU A 154 7.59 23.74 -8.21
N GLU A 155 6.96 24.78 -7.69
CA GLU A 155 7.17 26.16 -8.15
C GLU A 155 8.61 26.62 -7.89
N ASP A 156 9.13 26.41 -6.67
CA ASP A 156 10.51 26.78 -6.32
C ASP A 156 11.56 26.02 -7.13
N LEU A 157 11.34 24.72 -7.36
CA LEU A 157 12.21 23.90 -8.20
C LEU A 157 12.24 24.35 -9.65
N ASN A 158 11.09 24.68 -10.25
CA ASN A 158 10.99 25.07 -11.64
C ASN A 158 11.39 26.54 -11.89
N ASP A 159 11.36 27.38 -10.87
CA ASP A 159 11.88 28.75 -10.92
C ASP A 159 13.41 28.81 -10.99
N ASP A 160 14.13 27.70 -10.68
CA ASP A 160 15.56 27.55 -10.95
C ASP A 160 15.76 26.90 -12.34
N LYS A 161 16.38 25.73 -12.41
CA LYS A 161 16.75 25.09 -13.69
C LYS A 161 16.09 23.73 -13.89
N ASN A 162 15.27 23.32 -12.94
CA ASN A 162 14.55 22.05 -13.02
C ASN A 162 13.32 22.19 -13.93
N ASN A 163 13.05 21.14 -14.72
CA ASN A 163 11.95 21.13 -15.69
C ASN A 163 10.97 20.00 -15.35
N PHE A 164 10.39 20.05 -14.14
CA PHE A 164 9.33 19.12 -13.78
C PHE A 164 8.02 19.48 -14.49
N THR A 165 7.40 18.49 -15.12
CA THR A 165 6.11 18.69 -15.80
C THR A 165 4.96 18.81 -14.81
N LYS A 166 5.03 18.10 -13.66
CA LYS A 166 4.09 18.22 -12.55
C LYS A 166 4.59 17.54 -11.28
N ALA A 167 3.99 17.88 -10.16
CA ALA A 167 4.08 17.13 -8.92
C ALA A 167 3.10 15.95 -8.91
N VAL A 168 3.47 14.86 -8.23
CA VAL A 168 2.61 13.70 -7.96
C VAL A 168 2.70 13.34 -6.48
N VAL A 169 1.57 13.32 -5.79
CA VAL A 169 1.48 12.87 -4.40
C VAL A 169 0.93 11.46 -4.36
N VAL A 170 1.69 10.52 -3.78
CA VAL A 170 1.28 9.13 -3.61
C VAL A 170 1.15 8.82 -2.12
N THR A 171 0.02 8.25 -1.69
CA THR A 171 -0.22 7.92 -0.28
C THR A 171 -0.93 6.58 -0.11
N ASN A 172 -0.60 5.85 0.98
CA ASN A 172 -1.33 4.64 1.39
C ASN A 172 -2.64 4.94 2.13
N ALA A 173 -3.00 6.22 2.31
CA ALA A 173 -4.22 6.66 2.94
C ALA A 173 -5.32 7.01 1.91
N LYS A 174 -6.50 7.38 2.40
CA LYS A 174 -7.52 8.02 1.58
C LYS A 174 -7.16 9.50 1.41
N LEU A 175 -7.60 10.09 0.31
CA LEU A 175 -7.51 11.53 0.11
C LEU A 175 -8.77 12.21 0.64
N SER A 176 -8.62 13.38 1.28
CA SER A 176 -9.75 14.23 1.61
C SER A 176 -10.36 14.85 0.33
N GLU A 177 -11.62 15.25 0.37
CA GLU A 177 -12.25 15.89 -0.79
C GLU A 177 -11.55 17.19 -1.18
N HIS A 178 -11.13 18.01 -0.19
CA HIS A 178 -10.34 19.21 -0.46
C HIS A 178 -8.99 18.88 -1.17
N ALA A 179 -8.33 17.81 -0.77
CA ALA A 179 -7.10 17.36 -1.44
C ALA A 179 -7.34 16.99 -2.92
N LYS A 180 -8.41 16.26 -3.21
CA LYS A 180 -8.78 15.89 -4.58
C LYS A 180 -9.12 17.09 -5.45
N VAL A 181 -9.94 17.99 -4.91
CA VAL A 181 -10.34 19.22 -5.63
C VAL A 181 -9.11 20.08 -5.93
N TYR A 182 -8.25 20.30 -4.93
CA TYR A 182 -7.05 21.11 -5.11
C TYR A 182 -6.06 20.48 -6.11
N ALA A 183 -5.83 19.16 -5.99
CA ALA A 183 -4.97 18.41 -6.92
C ALA A 183 -5.45 18.55 -8.38
N GLY A 184 -6.76 18.39 -8.60
CA GLY A 184 -7.37 18.59 -9.94
C GLY A 184 -7.22 20.01 -10.44
N CYS A 185 -7.43 21.03 -9.59
CA CYS A 185 -7.31 22.43 -9.94
C CYS A 185 -5.88 22.82 -10.34
N LYS A 186 -4.87 22.27 -9.63
CA LYS A 186 -3.44 22.56 -9.83
C LYS A 186 -2.73 21.58 -10.75
N ASN A 187 -3.44 20.63 -11.34
CA ASN A 187 -2.88 19.57 -12.17
C ASN A 187 -1.80 18.74 -11.43
N ILE A 188 -1.94 18.55 -10.12
CA ILE A 188 -1.08 17.68 -9.32
C ILE A 188 -1.59 16.25 -9.46
N GLY A 189 -0.71 15.31 -9.81
CA GLY A 189 -1.04 13.90 -9.78
C GLY A 189 -1.37 13.46 -8.36
N ALA A 190 -2.46 12.72 -8.18
CA ALA A 190 -2.90 12.30 -6.86
C ALA A 190 -3.23 10.81 -6.87
N MET A 191 -2.49 10.01 -6.08
CA MET A 191 -2.74 8.59 -5.90
C MET A 191 -2.93 8.28 -4.42
N GLY A 192 -4.11 7.80 -4.06
CA GLY A 192 -4.43 7.31 -2.72
C GLY A 192 -4.85 5.85 -2.74
N TRP A 193 -5.17 5.28 -1.57
CA TRP A 193 -5.52 3.87 -1.44
C TRP A 193 -6.57 3.41 -2.45
N ARG A 194 -7.63 4.20 -2.68
CA ARG A 194 -8.72 3.93 -3.64
C ARG A 194 -9.00 5.11 -4.55
N TYR A 195 -7.97 5.86 -4.89
CA TYR A 195 -8.09 7.03 -5.75
C TYR A 195 -6.83 7.13 -6.64
N PRO A 196 -6.97 7.50 -7.93
CA PRO A 196 -8.24 7.66 -8.65
C PRO A 196 -8.93 6.31 -8.90
N GLU A 197 -10.20 6.34 -9.31
CA GLU A 197 -10.91 5.15 -9.73
C GLU A 197 -10.22 4.53 -10.95
N GLY A 198 -10.06 3.21 -10.95
CA GLY A 198 -9.38 2.47 -12.02
C GLY A 198 -7.85 2.48 -11.98
N LYS A 199 -7.20 3.40 -11.25
CA LYS A 199 -5.72 3.48 -11.12
C LYS A 199 -5.29 3.89 -9.70
N SER A 200 -5.90 3.29 -8.71
CA SER A 200 -5.58 3.56 -7.30
C SER A 200 -4.37 2.72 -6.84
N LEU A 201 -3.77 3.12 -5.71
CA LEU A 201 -2.65 2.37 -5.13
C LEU A 201 -3.00 0.90 -4.87
N GLU A 202 -4.22 0.61 -4.35
CA GLU A 202 -4.71 -0.77 -4.12
C GLU A 202 -4.68 -1.58 -5.42
N LEU A 203 -5.27 -1.03 -6.51
CA LEU A 203 -5.34 -1.72 -7.80
C LEU A 203 -3.96 -1.91 -8.43
N MET A 204 -3.11 -0.90 -8.40
CA MET A 204 -1.77 -1.01 -8.98
C MET A 204 -0.91 -2.06 -8.27
N ILE A 205 -1.05 -2.22 -6.95
CA ILE A 205 -0.37 -3.28 -6.21
C ILE A 205 -0.88 -4.65 -6.64
N GLU A 206 -2.21 -4.81 -6.75
CA GLU A 206 -2.81 -6.10 -7.09
C GLU A 206 -2.56 -6.51 -8.55
N ASP A 207 -2.69 -5.58 -9.49
CA ASP A 207 -2.53 -5.85 -10.92
C ASP A 207 -1.08 -6.19 -11.28
N ASN A 208 -0.12 -5.55 -10.60
CA ASN A 208 1.31 -5.79 -10.81
C ASN A 208 1.91 -6.79 -9.79
N LYS A 209 1.11 -7.37 -8.90
CA LYS A 209 1.55 -8.27 -7.81
C LYS A 209 2.68 -7.69 -6.96
N LEU A 210 2.69 -6.39 -6.73
CA LEU A 210 3.69 -5.68 -5.91
C LEU A 210 3.42 -5.87 -4.42
N TYR A 211 3.30 -7.11 -3.98
CA TYR A 211 2.98 -7.43 -2.59
C TYR A 211 4.16 -7.12 -1.67
N PRO A 212 3.99 -6.22 -0.66
CA PRO A 212 5.06 -5.93 0.29
C PRO A 212 5.34 -7.13 1.18
N VAL A 213 6.59 -7.34 1.62
CA VAL A 213 6.97 -8.43 2.53
C VAL A 213 6.18 -8.42 3.83
N THR A 214 5.73 -7.24 4.27
CA THR A 214 4.86 -7.05 5.44
C THR A 214 3.48 -7.72 5.28
N LEU A 215 3.11 -8.16 4.07
CA LEU A 215 1.90 -8.95 3.81
C LEU A 215 2.00 -10.35 4.45
N ILE A 216 3.22 -10.91 4.54
CA ILE A 216 3.45 -12.24 5.10
C ILE A 216 3.17 -12.23 6.60
N LYS A 217 2.22 -13.04 7.04
CA LYS A 217 1.85 -13.14 8.44
C LYS A 217 2.97 -13.76 9.30
N GLY A 218 3.26 -13.11 10.44
CA GLY A 218 4.19 -13.65 11.45
C GLY A 218 5.65 -13.23 11.27
N LEU A 219 5.96 -12.26 10.40
CA LEU A 219 7.26 -11.61 10.39
C LEU A 219 7.38 -10.68 11.62
N ASP A 220 8.50 -10.77 12.32
CA ASP A 220 8.80 -9.84 13.40
C ASP A 220 9.43 -8.53 12.87
N SER A 221 9.34 -7.48 13.67
CA SER A 221 9.85 -6.14 13.31
C SER A 221 11.35 -6.12 13.03
N THR A 222 12.13 -6.96 13.71
CA THR A 222 13.59 -7.06 13.52
C THR A 222 13.91 -7.61 12.14
N LEU A 223 13.20 -8.66 11.71
CA LEU A 223 13.39 -9.23 10.38
C LEU A 223 12.92 -8.26 9.30
N LEU A 224 11.76 -7.62 9.49
CA LEU A 224 11.27 -6.60 8.56
C LEU A 224 12.26 -5.46 8.38
N ALA A 225 12.84 -4.95 9.48
CA ALA A 225 13.88 -3.93 9.41
C ALA A 225 15.10 -4.39 8.61
N ARG A 226 15.62 -5.61 8.90
CA ARG A 226 16.77 -6.17 8.16
C ARG A 226 16.49 -6.40 6.69
N LEU A 227 15.27 -6.82 6.33
CA LEU A 227 14.86 -6.95 4.93
C LEU A 227 14.85 -5.59 4.25
N GLY A 228 14.19 -4.59 4.84
CA GLY A 228 14.13 -3.24 4.31
C GLY A 228 15.50 -2.57 4.18
N ASP A 229 16.39 -2.73 5.17
CA ASP A 229 17.79 -2.22 5.13
C ASP A 229 18.61 -2.83 3.97
N ASN A 230 18.21 -4.00 3.47
CA ASN A 230 18.78 -4.65 2.31
C ASN A 230 17.95 -4.45 1.02
N GLY A 231 16.99 -3.52 1.02
CA GLY A 231 16.14 -3.22 -0.14
C GLY A 231 15.15 -4.33 -0.51
N ILE A 232 14.90 -5.29 0.40
CA ILE A 232 13.96 -6.40 0.19
C ILE A 232 12.61 -6.00 0.79
N ILE A 233 11.80 -5.34 0.00
CA ILE A 233 10.49 -4.81 0.41
C ILE A 233 9.31 -5.52 -0.24
N LEU A 234 9.53 -6.29 -1.31
CA LEU A 234 8.50 -7.08 -1.98
C LEU A 234 8.67 -8.58 -1.71
N VAL A 235 7.54 -9.29 -1.66
CA VAL A 235 7.49 -10.77 -1.54
C VAL A 235 8.28 -11.42 -2.68
N GLU A 236 8.14 -10.93 -3.91
CA GLU A 236 8.88 -11.43 -5.07
C GLU A 236 10.41 -11.31 -4.88
N GLN A 237 10.87 -10.17 -4.35
CA GLN A 237 12.29 -9.98 -4.06
C GLN A 237 12.79 -11.00 -3.02
N LEU A 238 12.01 -11.22 -1.95
CA LEU A 238 12.34 -12.21 -0.91
C LEU A 238 12.50 -13.62 -1.53
N VAL A 239 11.58 -14.03 -2.39
CA VAL A 239 11.64 -15.32 -3.09
C VAL A 239 12.85 -15.39 -4.02
N ARG A 240 13.12 -14.33 -4.79
CA ARG A 240 14.27 -14.26 -5.70
C ARG A 240 15.62 -14.35 -4.98
N TYR A 241 15.74 -13.81 -3.77
CA TYR A 241 16.97 -13.92 -2.96
C TYR A 241 17.24 -15.33 -2.47
N GLY A 242 16.21 -16.08 -2.15
CA GLY A 242 16.33 -17.46 -1.64
C GLY A 242 16.88 -17.54 -0.22
N VAL A 243 16.65 -18.69 0.42
CA VAL A 243 16.94 -18.92 1.85
C VAL A 243 18.42 -18.69 2.21
N GLU A 244 19.34 -19.16 1.38
CA GLU A 244 20.79 -19.09 1.67
C GLU A 244 21.29 -17.64 1.71
N LYS A 245 20.89 -16.84 0.75
CA LYS A 245 21.28 -15.42 0.66
C LYS A 245 20.62 -14.61 1.77
N LEU A 246 19.33 -14.86 2.02
CA LEU A 246 18.60 -14.23 3.13
C LEU A 246 19.21 -14.55 4.49
N ASN A 247 19.65 -15.79 4.75
CA ASN A 247 20.34 -16.15 5.98
C ASN A 247 21.64 -15.35 6.19
N LYS A 248 22.43 -15.15 5.12
CA LYS A 248 23.65 -14.34 5.18
C LYS A 248 23.35 -12.87 5.49
N LEU A 249 22.31 -12.29 4.88
CA LEU A 249 21.94 -10.89 5.01
C LEU A 249 21.28 -10.61 6.37
N THR A 250 20.30 -11.44 6.73
CA THR A 250 19.44 -11.15 7.90
C THR A 250 19.92 -11.79 9.19
N LYS A 251 20.86 -12.77 9.13
CA LYS A 251 21.34 -13.58 10.26
C LYS A 251 20.20 -14.37 10.96
N VAL A 252 19.07 -14.57 10.29
CA VAL A 252 17.95 -15.37 10.75
C VAL A 252 18.20 -16.85 10.40
N SER A 253 17.77 -17.77 11.26
CA SER A 253 17.99 -19.20 11.05
C SER A 253 17.36 -19.70 9.74
N LYS A 254 18.03 -20.64 9.06
CA LYS A 254 17.53 -21.22 7.81
C LYS A 254 16.17 -21.89 7.97
N SER A 255 15.91 -22.50 9.15
CA SER A 255 14.62 -23.13 9.44
C SER A 255 13.48 -22.08 9.40
N LYS A 256 13.64 -20.95 10.10
CA LYS A 256 12.66 -19.86 10.09
C LYS A 256 12.50 -19.26 8.70
N LEU A 257 13.61 -19.07 7.97
CA LEU A 257 13.57 -18.54 6.60
C LEU A 257 12.89 -19.48 5.62
N LYS A 258 13.04 -20.81 5.77
CA LYS A 258 12.31 -21.80 4.95
C LYS A 258 10.81 -21.69 5.15
N GLU A 259 10.35 -21.55 6.40
CA GLU A 259 8.92 -21.35 6.68
C GLU A 259 8.38 -20.07 6.01
N ILE A 260 9.11 -18.97 6.14
CA ILE A 260 8.74 -17.69 5.52
C ILE A 260 8.73 -17.80 3.99
N PHE A 261 9.75 -18.47 3.42
CA PHE A 261 9.88 -18.67 1.99
C PHE A 261 8.72 -19.50 1.42
N ASN A 262 8.29 -20.54 2.13
CA ASN A 262 7.12 -21.34 1.72
C ASN A 262 5.84 -20.46 1.70
N LYS A 263 5.60 -19.68 2.76
CA LYS A 263 4.49 -18.73 2.80
C LYS A 263 4.56 -17.70 1.66
N ALA A 264 5.75 -17.21 1.35
CA ALA A 264 5.97 -16.25 0.27
C ALA A 264 5.63 -16.83 -1.10
N ASN A 265 6.03 -18.07 -1.37
CA ASN A 265 5.69 -18.77 -2.62
C ASN A 265 4.17 -19.03 -2.77
N GLU A 266 3.46 -19.24 -1.68
CA GLU A 266 2.00 -19.42 -1.73
C GLU A 266 1.25 -18.10 -2.01
N ILE A 267 1.89 -16.94 -1.75
CA ILE A 267 1.30 -15.61 -1.96
C ILE A 267 1.43 -15.16 -3.43
N LEU A 268 2.48 -15.54 -4.13
CA LEU A 268 2.77 -15.15 -5.52
C LEU A 268 1.98 -15.99 -6.54
#